data_9ab6227dc0ae16a089f22b1f88d90491
#
_entry.id   9ab6227dc0ae16a089f22b1f88d90491
#
_cell.length_a   1.000
_cell.length_b   1.000
_cell.length_c   1.000
_cell.angle_alpha   90.00
_cell.angle_beta   90.00
_cell.angle_gamma   90.00
#
_symmetry.space_group_name_H-M   'P 1'
#
loop_
_entity.id
_entity.type
_entity.pdbx_description
1 polymer ?
#
loop_
_entity_poly.entity_id
_entity_poly.type
_entity_poly.pdbx_seq_one_letter_code
_entity_poly.pdbx_strand_id
1 'polypeptide(L)'
;MEYRNWNQKDGTGRNISTSLLGYGCMRFPTLPDGSIDEVRAEKLLNTAREAGVNYFDTAFPYHGGASEPFVGRVIAKWPRESFYLATKLPVWNCKTLDEAKTIFEQQFQRLGVDYIDFYLLHSLHKARYDAAKEMGIVDWLWEQKAAGRIRSFGFSCHDNAAGFEHILRDQPWDFCQLQYNYLDTDDRAEEIAGDRG
;
A
#
# COMPACT_ATOMS: atom_id res chain seq x y z
N MET A 1 -2.12 9.58 20.46
CA MET A 1 -2.59 8.78 19.29
C MET A 1 -3.38 7.60 19.79
N GLU A 2 -4.53 7.30 19.16
CA GLU A 2 -5.28 6.07 19.45
C GLU A 2 -4.83 4.96 18.48
N TYR A 3 -4.89 3.71 18.95
CA TYR A 3 -4.48 2.55 18.17
C TYR A 3 -5.61 1.54 18.09
N ARG A 4 -5.64 0.80 16.98
CA ARG A 4 -6.57 -0.30 16.76
C ARG A 4 -5.80 -1.60 16.64
N ASN A 5 -6.14 -2.55 17.50
CA ASN A 5 -5.63 -3.91 17.38
C ASN A 5 -6.46 -4.65 16.32
N TRP A 6 -5.75 -5.30 15.42
CA TRP A 6 -6.37 -6.13 14.40
C TRP A 6 -6.69 -7.51 14.99
N ASN A 7 -7.77 -8.11 14.53
CA ASN A 7 -8.13 -9.48 14.92
C ASN A 7 -7.21 -10.54 14.30
N GLN A 8 -6.30 -10.11 13.44
CA GLN A 8 -5.33 -10.96 12.76
C GLN A 8 -3.93 -10.70 13.31
N LYS A 9 -3.12 -11.74 13.23
CA LYS A 9 -1.67 -11.63 13.43
C LYS A 9 -0.99 -11.46 12.09
N ASP A 10 0.15 -10.79 12.08
CA ASP A 10 1.00 -10.76 10.89
C ASP A 10 1.56 -12.17 10.58
N GLY A 11 2.21 -12.32 9.42
CA GLY A 11 2.81 -13.59 8.99
C GLY A 11 3.86 -14.17 9.95
N THR A 12 4.28 -13.43 10.99
CA THR A 12 5.19 -13.91 12.05
C THR A 12 4.48 -14.29 13.33
N GLY A 13 3.15 -14.14 13.39
CA GLY A 13 2.36 -14.39 14.59
C GLY A 13 2.30 -13.21 15.58
N ARG A 14 2.86 -12.04 15.21
CA ARG A 14 2.80 -10.80 16.00
C ARG A 14 1.42 -10.16 15.89
N ASN A 15 0.92 -9.62 16.99
CA ASN A 15 -0.30 -8.82 16.97
C ASN A 15 -0.06 -7.51 16.22
N ILE A 16 -0.97 -7.19 15.29
CA ILE A 16 -0.94 -5.93 14.55
C ILE A 16 -1.69 -4.88 15.35
N SER A 17 -1.04 -3.74 15.60
CA SER A 17 -1.64 -2.59 16.30
C SER A 17 -1.27 -1.30 15.57
N THR A 18 -2.16 -0.83 14.69
CA THR A 18 -1.94 0.39 13.92
C THR A 18 -2.58 1.60 14.59
N SER A 19 -1.96 2.77 14.41
CA SER A 19 -2.61 4.05 14.73
C SER A 19 -3.87 4.22 13.88
N LEU A 20 -4.90 4.85 14.44
CA LEU A 20 -6.14 5.16 13.69
C LEU A 20 -5.87 6.10 12.51
N LEU A 21 -4.90 6.99 12.65
CA LEU A 21 -4.42 7.82 11.57
C LEU A 21 -3.20 7.17 10.91
N GLY A 22 -3.28 6.88 9.61
CA GLY A 22 -2.14 6.53 8.77
C GLY A 22 -1.59 7.76 8.04
N TYR A 23 -0.32 7.71 7.63
CA TYR A 23 0.32 8.75 6.82
C TYR A 23 0.42 8.30 5.36
N GLY A 24 -0.27 9.00 4.46
CA GLY A 24 -0.20 8.76 3.01
C GLY A 24 0.93 9.54 2.35
N CYS A 25 1.83 8.83 1.67
CA CYS A 25 3.00 9.39 0.99
C CYS A 25 2.75 9.78 -0.49
N MET A 26 1.49 9.87 -0.90
CA MET A 26 1.09 10.21 -2.26
C MET A 26 1.22 11.71 -2.58
N ARG A 27 1.11 12.57 -1.57
CA ARG A 27 1.02 14.03 -1.75
C ARG A 27 2.01 14.77 -0.87
N PHE A 28 3.29 14.45 -1.03
CA PHE A 28 4.35 15.27 -0.42
C PHE A 28 4.37 16.68 -1.00
N PRO A 29 4.83 17.68 -0.23
CA PRO A 29 5.13 18.99 -0.79
C PRO A 29 6.16 18.87 -1.90
N THR A 30 6.01 19.67 -2.95
CA THR A 30 6.91 19.67 -4.11
C THR A 30 7.59 21.01 -4.30
N LEU A 31 8.76 20.96 -4.91
CA LEU A 31 9.48 22.12 -5.43
C LEU A 31 8.83 22.62 -6.74
N PRO A 32 9.21 23.81 -7.24
CA PRO A 32 8.65 24.35 -8.49
C PRO A 32 8.87 23.46 -9.73
N ASP A 33 9.87 22.60 -9.72
CA ASP A 33 10.16 21.64 -10.79
C ASP A 33 9.34 20.34 -10.69
N GLY A 34 8.48 20.21 -9.67
CA GLY A 34 7.63 19.04 -9.41
C GLY A 34 8.30 17.91 -8.62
N SER A 35 9.58 18.02 -8.30
CA SER A 35 10.26 17.06 -7.42
C SER A 35 9.79 17.20 -5.97
N ILE A 36 9.96 16.15 -5.17
CA ILE A 36 9.62 16.18 -3.74
C ILE A 36 10.51 17.21 -3.03
N ASP A 37 9.91 18.14 -2.27
CA ASP A 37 10.62 18.95 -1.28
C ASP A 37 10.99 18.04 -0.10
N GLU A 38 12.13 17.34 -0.24
CA GLU A 38 12.55 16.31 0.70
C GLU A 38 12.71 16.86 2.13
N VAL A 39 13.14 18.12 2.28
CA VAL A 39 13.32 18.73 3.60
C VAL A 39 11.97 18.89 4.32
N ARG A 40 10.97 19.43 3.62
CA ARG A 40 9.63 19.59 4.20
C ARG A 40 8.93 18.25 4.36
N ALA A 41 9.06 17.34 3.40
CA ALA A 41 8.45 16.03 3.42
C ALA A 41 9.01 15.16 4.57
N GLU A 42 10.32 15.15 4.79
CA GLU A 42 10.94 14.45 5.93
C GLU A 42 10.48 15.02 7.27
N LYS A 43 10.38 16.35 7.38
CA LYS A 43 9.86 16.99 8.59
C LYS A 43 8.42 16.55 8.89
N LEU A 44 7.56 16.44 7.86
CA LEU A 44 6.18 15.99 8.02
C LEU A 44 6.12 14.52 8.45
N LEU A 45 6.92 13.63 7.86
CA LEU A 45 7.01 12.22 8.26
C LEU A 45 7.46 12.08 9.73
N ASN A 46 8.51 12.81 10.14
CA ASN A 46 8.98 12.80 11.52
C ASN A 46 7.92 13.35 12.49
N THR A 47 7.26 14.45 12.13
CA THR A 47 6.16 15.02 12.94
C THR A 47 5.03 14.01 13.13
N ALA A 48 4.61 13.31 12.08
CA ALA A 48 3.59 12.29 12.16
C ALA A 48 4.03 11.13 13.09
N ARG A 49 5.25 10.64 12.92
CA ARG A 49 5.83 9.59 13.76
C ARG A 49 5.90 10.01 15.24
N GLU A 50 6.40 11.20 15.53
CA GLU A 50 6.49 11.76 16.88
C GLU A 50 5.10 11.92 17.54
N ALA A 51 4.07 12.21 16.73
CA ALA A 51 2.68 12.24 17.18
C ALA A 51 2.08 10.83 17.39
N GLY A 52 2.84 9.76 17.13
CA GLY A 52 2.44 8.37 17.34
C GLY A 52 1.82 7.70 16.12
N VAL A 53 1.86 8.30 14.93
CA VAL A 53 1.50 7.59 13.69
C VAL A 53 2.52 6.49 13.44
N ASN A 54 2.03 5.26 13.23
CA ASN A 54 2.89 4.10 12.99
C ASN A 54 2.54 3.33 11.70
N TYR A 55 1.63 3.84 10.86
CA TYR A 55 1.29 3.27 9.56
C TYR A 55 1.62 4.28 8.46
N PHE A 56 2.56 3.90 7.56
CA PHE A 56 3.04 4.75 6.48
C PHE A 56 2.77 4.06 5.14
N ASP A 57 2.00 4.73 4.28
CA ASP A 57 1.49 4.20 3.02
C ASP A 57 2.13 4.89 1.83
N THR A 58 2.80 4.13 0.98
CA THR A 58 3.34 4.58 -0.30
C THR A 58 2.87 3.69 -1.45
N ALA A 59 3.36 3.92 -2.66
CA ALA A 59 3.17 3.04 -3.81
C ALA A 59 4.23 3.32 -4.88
N PHE A 60 4.49 2.31 -5.71
CA PHE A 60 5.46 2.35 -6.80
C PHE A 60 5.35 3.60 -7.70
N PRO A 61 4.15 4.05 -8.16
CA PRO A 61 4.01 5.18 -9.08
C PRO A 61 3.98 6.55 -8.40
N TYR A 62 3.94 6.63 -7.06
CA TYR A 62 3.77 7.93 -6.39
C TYR A 62 4.95 8.86 -6.66
N HIS A 63 4.65 10.13 -6.95
CA HIS A 63 5.63 11.14 -7.36
C HIS A 63 6.51 10.69 -8.54
N GLY A 64 5.91 10.06 -9.56
CA GLY A 64 6.66 9.55 -10.70
C GLY A 64 7.67 8.44 -10.36
N GLY A 65 7.45 7.73 -9.24
CA GLY A 65 8.33 6.69 -8.72
C GLY A 65 9.37 7.17 -7.70
N ALA A 66 9.38 8.47 -7.35
CA ALA A 66 10.32 9.03 -6.38
C ALA A 66 9.91 8.81 -4.92
N SER A 67 8.63 8.46 -4.65
CA SER A 67 8.13 8.32 -3.28
C SER A 67 8.81 7.19 -2.52
N GLU A 68 8.87 5.98 -3.09
CA GLU A 68 9.49 4.83 -2.41
C GLU A 68 10.97 5.06 -2.05
N PRO A 69 11.86 5.53 -2.96
CA PRO A 69 13.24 5.83 -2.61
C PRO A 69 13.38 6.90 -1.53
N PHE A 70 12.54 7.93 -1.57
CA PHE A 70 12.55 8.97 -0.55
C PHE A 70 12.08 8.43 0.81
N VAL A 71 10.95 7.72 0.85
CA VAL A 71 10.43 7.10 2.08
C VAL A 71 11.46 6.14 2.65
N GLY A 72 12.10 5.30 1.82
CA GLY A 72 13.14 4.37 2.23
C GLY A 72 14.29 5.06 2.97
N ARG A 73 14.78 6.20 2.44
CA ARG A 73 15.84 6.98 3.12
C ARG A 73 15.42 7.55 4.46
N VAL A 74 14.15 7.93 4.62
CA VAL A 74 13.63 8.47 5.88
C VAL A 74 13.44 7.37 6.91
N ILE A 75 12.74 6.28 6.55
CA ILE A 75 12.43 5.19 7.49
C ILE A 75 13.67 4.39 7.91
N ALA A 76 14.75 4.38 7.11
CA ALA A 76 16.02 3.78 7.48
C ALA A 76 16.65 4.40 8.76
N LYS A 77 16.21 5.60 9.12
CA LYS A 77 16.64 6.29 10.35
C LYS A 77 15.83 5.86 11.59
N TRP A 78 14.78 5.03 11.41
CA TRP A 78 13.85 4.64 12.46
C TRP A 78 14.02 3.15 12.82
N PRO A 79 13.78 2.75 14.09
CA PRO A 79 13.70 1.33 14.42
C PRO A 79 12.61 0.64 13.58
N ARG A 80 12.98 -0.44 12.86
CA ARG A 80 12.09 -1.11 11.88
C ARG A 80 10.76 -1.57 12.49
N GLU A 81 10.79 -2.02 13.73
CA GLU A 81 9.62 -2.52 14.46
C GLU A 81 8.72 -1.41 15.00
N SER A 82 9.13 -0.15 14.89
CA SER A 82 8.36 1.01 15.41
C SER A 82 7.26 1.48 14.46
N PHE A 83 7.19 0.95 13.26
CA PHE A 83 6.21 1.35 12.25
C PHE A 83 5.80 0.17 11.35
N TYR A 84 4.68 0.34 10.70
CA TYR A 84 4.19 -0.51 9.62
C TYR A 84 4.34 0.22 8.28
N LEU A 85 4.91 -0.47 7.31
CA LEU A 85 5.13 0.02 5.96
C LEU A 85 4.15 -0.63 4.99
N ALA A 86 3.42 0.19 4.23
CA ALA A 86 2.57 -0.25 3.16
C ALA A 86 3.08 0.25 1.81
N THR A 87 3.10 -0.63 0.81
CA THR A 87 3.28 -0.26 -0.60
C THR A 87 2.44 -1.14 -1.52
N LYS A 88 2.38 -0.79 -2.82
CA LYS A 88 1.40 -1.34 -3.73
C LYS A 88 2.01 -1.67 -5.09
N LEU A 89 1.67 -2.85 -5.63
CA LEU A 89 2.03 -3.28 -6.98
C LEU A 89 1.09 -2.64 -8.02
N PRO A 90 1.59 -1.83 -8.95
CA PRO A 90 0.77 -1.29 -10.04
C PRO A 90 0.53 -2.35 -11.12
N VAL A 91 -0.52 -3.15 -10.96
CA VAL A 91 -0.85 -4.28 -11.86
C VAL A 91 -0.96 -3.84 -13.33
N TRP A 92 -1.43 -2.61 -13.60
CA TRP A 92 -1.54 -2.06 -14.96
C TRP A 92 -0.19 -1.84 -15.65
N ASN A 93 0.91 -1.88 -14.91
CA ASN A 93 2.27 -1.83 -15.47
C ASN A 93 2.83 -3.24 -15.79
N CYS A 94 2.08 -4.29 -15.50
CA CYS A 94 2.52 -5.66 -15.69
C CYS A 94 1.76 -6.31 -16.85
N LYS A 95 2.48 -6.93 -17.75
CA LYS A 95 1.94 -7.78 -18.82
C LYS A 95 2.23 -9.26 -18.58
N THR A 96 3.17 -9.54 -17.69
CA THR A 96 3.62 -10.89 -17.32
C THR A 96 3.90 -10.96 -15.83
N LEU A 97 3.95 -12.18 -15.28
CA LEU A 97 4.38 -12.43 -13.91
C LEU A 97 5.82 -11.96 -13.66
N ASP A 98 6.72 -12.08 -14.63
CA ASP A 98 8.13 -11.70 -14.46
C ASP A 98 8.29 -10.17 -14.36
N GLU A 99 7.46 -9.41 -15.07
CA GLU A 99 7.42 -7.95 -14.86
C GLU A 99 6.92 -7.57 -13.47
N ALA A 100 5.91 -8.27 -12.95
CA ALA A 100 5.43 -8.06 -11.58
C ALA A 100 6.52 -8.40 -10.55
N LYS A 101 7.25 -9.51 -10.73
CA LYS A 101 8.40 -9.87 -9.90
C LYS A 101 9.49 -8.80 -9.94
N THR A 102 9.78 -8.27 -11.11
CA THR A 102 10.78 -7.21 -11.28
C THR A 102 10.39 -5.95 -10.51
N ILE A 103 9.14 -5.50 -10.62
CA ILE A 103 8.64 -4.36 -9.85
C ILE A 103 8.71 -4.64 -8.36
N PHE A 104 8.29 -5.80 -7.90
CA PHE A 104 8.35 -6.21 -6.52
C PHE A 104 9.76 -6.11 -5.94
N GLU A 105 10.77 -6.65 -6.62
CA GLU A 105 12.17 -6.56 -6.19
C GLU A 105 12.67 -5.11 -6.17
N GLN A 106 12.29 -4.31 -7.16
CA GLN A 106 12.62 -2.88 -7.18
C GLN A 106 12.02 -2.14 -5.97
N GLN A 107 10.83 -2.50 -5.52
CA GLN A 107 10.20 -1.89 -4.35
C GLN A 107 11.00 -2.15 -3.07
N PHE A 108 11.47 -3.38 -2.86
CA PHE A 108 12.37 -3.71 -1.75
C PHE A 108 13.67 -2.91 -1.80
N GLN A 109 14.28 -2.81 -2.98
CA GLN A 109 15.51 -2.03 -3.17
C GLN A 109 15.29 -0.53 -2.89
N ARG A 110 14.17 0.05 -3.39
CA ARG A 110 13.83 1.46 -3.20
C ARG A 110 13.55 1.79 -1.74
N LEU A 111 12.85 0.91 -1.05
CA LEU A 111 12.47 1.09 0.34
C LEU A 111 13.58 0.70 1.32
N GLY A 112 14.55 -0.12 0.89
CA GLY A 112 15.67 -0.56 1.71
C GLY A 112 15.24 -1.46 2.88
N VAL A 113 14.28 -2.37 2.66
CA VAL A 113 13.70 -3.22 3.71
C VAL A 113 13.76 -4.70 3.33
N ASP A 114 13.81 -5.59 4.33
CA ASP A 114 13.81 -7.04 4.15
C ASP A 114 12.38 -7.62 4.08
N TYR A 115 11.40 -6.91 4.62
CA TYR A 115 9.99 -7.26 4.58
C TYR A 115 9.10 -6.03 4.51
N ILE A 116 7.89 -6.22 3.94
CA ILE A 116 6.84 -5.21 3.87
C ILE A 116 5.67 -5.68 4.75
N ASP A 117 5.17 -4.79 5.63
CA ASP A 117 4.09 -5.15 6.54
C ASP A 117 2.75 -5.31 5.84
N PHE A 118 2.42 -4.39 4.93
CA PHE A 118 1.16 -4.37 4.19
C PHE A 118 1.45 -4.21 2.70
N TYR A 119 1.23 -5.27 1.94
CA TYR A 119 1.43 -5.24 0.49
C TYR A 119 0.09 -5.33 -0.24
N LEU A 120 -0.13 -4.44 -1.21
CA LEU A 120 -1.40 -4.33 -1.89
C LEU A 120 -1.27 -4.52 -3.41
N LEU A 121 -2.26 -5.16 -4.03
CA LEU A 121 -2.54 -4.92 -5.44
C LEU A 121 -3.18 -3.54 -5.58
N HIS A 122 -2.60 -2.69 -6.43
CA HIS A 122 -2.92 -1.27 -6.47
C HIS A 122 -4.12 -0.95 -7.34
N SER A 123 -5.10 -0.22 -6.78
CA SER A 123 -6.21 0.38 -7.53
C SER A 123 -6.95 -0.63 -8.41
N LEU A 124 -7.41 -1.72 -7.81
CA LEU A 124 -8.13 -2.76 -8.53
C LEU A 124 -9.53 -2.30 -8.93
N HIS A 125 -9.95 -2.77 -10.06
CA HIS A 125 -11.31 -3.00 -10.50
C HIS A 125 -11.38 -4.43 -11.06
N LYS A 126 -12.60 -4.96 -11.25
CA LYS A 126 -12.81 -6.36 -11.64
C LYS A 126 -11.88 -6.83 -12.76
N ALA A 127 -11.85 -6.13 -13.89
CA ALA A 127 -11.05 -6.55 -15.05
C ALA A 127 -9.53 -6.56 -14.77
N ARG A 128 -9.03 -5.60 -13.98
CA ARG A 128 -7.62 -5.55 -13.58
C ARG A 128 -7.26 -6.68 -12.63
N TYR A 129 -8.18 -7.03 -11.75
CA TYR A 129 -8.02 -8.16 -10.85
C TYR A 129 -7.99 -9.51 -11.62
N ASP A 130 -8.95 -9.71 -12.52
CA ASP A 130 -9.02 -10.92 -13.34
C ASP A 130 -7.72 -11.10 -14.16
N ALA A 131 -7.20 -10.03 -14.75
CA ALA A 131 -5.91 -10.06 -15.46
C ALA A 131 -4.73 -10.40 -14.52
N ALA A 132 -4.71 -9.87 -13.29
CA ALA A 132 -3.67 -10.22 -12.32
C ALA A 132 -3.69 -11.71 -11.96
N LYS A 133 -4.87 -12.31 -11.85
CA LYS A 133 -5.04 -13.76 -11.63
C LYS A 133 -4.55 -14.56 -12.83
N GLU A 134 -4.97 -14.21 -14.04
CA GLU A 134 -4.53 -14.90 -15.27
C GLU A 134 -3.01 -14.88 -15.44
N MET A 135 -2.35 -13.80 -15.02
CA MET A 135 -0.88 -13.71 -15.01
C MET A 135 -0.23 -14.51 -13.87
N GLY A 136 -0.99 -15.09 -12.93
CA GLY A 136 -0.45 -15.80 -11.76
C GLY A 136 0.12 -14.88 -10.68
N ILE A 137 -0.12 -13.58 -10.76
CA ILE A 137 0.43 -12.59 -9.81
C ILE A 137 -0.15 -12.80 -8.40
N VAL A 138 -1.44 -13.09 -8.29
CA VAL A 138 -2.13 -13.27 -7.00
C VAL A 138 -1.54 -14.46 -6.25
N ASP A 139 -1.43 -15.62 -6.89
CA ASP A 139 -0.91 -16.84 -6.30
C ASP A 139 0.55 -16.66 -5.88
N TRP A 140 1.35 -16.06 -6.75
CA TRP A 140 2.75 -15.78 -6.45
C TRP A 140 2.92 -14.81 -5.26
N LEU A 141 2.05 -13.82 -5.08
CA LEU A 141 2.11 -12.91 -3.91
C LEU A 141 1.71 -13.63 -2.61
N TRP A 142 0.81 -14.63 -2.66
CA TRP A 142 0.57 -15.51 -1.52
C TRP A 142 1.81 -16.33 -1.16
N GLU A 143 2.58 -16.80 -2.15
CA GLU A 143 3.88 -17.47 -1.90
C GLU A 143 4.87 -16.51 -1.23
N GLN A 144 4.94 -15.22 -1.66
CA GLN A 144 5.79 -14.21 -1.02
C GLN A 144 5.38 -13.94 0.43
N LYS A 145 4.07 -14.00 0.73
CA LYS A 145 3.59 -13.92 2.10
C LYS A 145 4.01 -15.16 2.91
N ALA A 146 3.85 -16.35 2.37
CA ALA A 146 4.29 -17.59 3.02
C ALA A 146 5.82 -17.60 3.27
N ALA A 147 6.60 -16.98 2.39
CA ALA A 147 8.04 -16.79 2.53
C ALA A 147 8.43 -15.69 3.55
N GLY A 148 7.46 -14.95 4.10
CA GLY A 148 7.69 -13.89 5.10
C GLY A 148 8.17 -12.55 4.52
N ARG A 149 8.25 -12.41 3.20
CA ARG A 149 8.59 -11.14 2.55
C ARG A 149 7.45 -10.12 2.64
N ILE A 150 6.21 -10.58 2.62
CA ILE A 150 4.99 -9.83 2.89
C ILE A 150 4.40 -10.34 4.20
N ARG A 151 3.97 -9.47 5.09
CA ARG A 151 3.33 -9.86 6.35
C ARG A 151 1.82 -9.91 6.27
N SER A 152 1.22 -8.96 5.56
CA SER A 152 -0.21 -8.91 5.27
C SER A 152 -0.42 -8.57 3.81
N PHE A 153 -1.23 -9.36 3.11
CA PHE A 153 -1.50 -9.19 1.68
C PHE A 153 -2.95 -8.78 1.45
N GLY A 154 -3.14 -7.73 0.67
CA GLY A 154 -4.44 -7.17 0.39
C GLY A 154 -4.52 -6.43 -0.93
N PHE A 155 -5.49 -5.55 -1.05
CA PHE A 155 -5.70 -4.76 -2.26
C PHE A 155 -6.27 -3.38 -1.95
N SER A 156 -6.04 -2.41 -2.85
CA SER A 156 -6.84 -1.19 -2.92
C SER A 156 -7.79 -1.27 -4.10
N CYS A 157 -9.01 -0.75 -3.92
CA CYS A 157 -10.07 -0.88 -4.91
C CYS A 157 -10.67 0.48 -5.25
N HIS A 158 -10.92 0.65 -6.56
CA HIS A 158 -11.71 1.73 -7.14
C HIS A 158 -12.67 1.08 -8.16
N ASP A 159 -13.75 0.52 -7.68
CA ASP A 159 -14.77 -0.15 -8.46
C ASP A 159 -16.15 0.04 -7.81
N ASN A 160 -17.20 -0.32 -8.52
CA ASN A 160 -18.54 -0.39 -7.93
C ASN A 160 -18.65 -1.55 -6.93
N ALA A 161 -19.77 -1.60 -6.20
CA ALA A 161 -19.98 -2.59 -5.15
C ALA A 161 -19.88 -4.04 -5.68
N ALA A 162 -20.37 -4.32 -6.88
CA ALA A 162 -20.33 -5.67 -7.47
C ALA A 162 -18.89 -6.08 -7.82
N GLY A 163 -18.08 -5.18 -8.37
CA GLY A 163 -16.67 -5.42 -8.66
C GLY A 163 -15.85 -5.61 -7.38
N PHE A 164 -16.10 -4.78 -6.37
CA PHE A 164 -15.48 -4.94 -5.06
C PHE A 164 -15.82 -6.29 -4.42
N GLU A 165 -17.11 -6.68 -4.41
CA GLU A 165 -17.56 -7.96 -3.85
C GLU A 165 -16.94 -9.15 -4.59
N HIS A 166 -16.81 -9.08 -5.91
CA HIS A 166 -16.15 -10.09 -6.73
C HIS A 166 -14.69 -10.30 -6.27
N ILE A 167 -13.93 -9.22 -6.08
CA ILE A 167 -12.54 -9.30 -5.62
C ILE A 167 -12.47 -9.81 -4.18
N LEU A 168 -13.30 -9.25 -3.30
CA LEU A 168 -13.26 -9.55 -1.87
C LEU A 168 -13.54 -11.03 -1.57
N ARG A 169 -14.49 -11.65 -2.28
CA ARG A 169 -14.90 -13.04 -2.04
C ARG A 169 -13.97 -14.09 -2.65
N ASP A 170 -13.08 -13.68 -3.56
CA ASP A 170 -12.30 -14.65 -4.33
C ASP A 170 -11.05 -15.13 -3.59
N GLN A 171 -10.52 -14.36 -2.65
CA GLN A 171 -9.32 -14.69 -1.90
C GLN A 171 -9.51 -14.46 -0.40
N PRO A 172 -8.73 -15.16 0.45
CA PRO A 172 -8.72 -14.93 1.90
C PRO A 172 -7.85 -13.70 2.25
N TRP A 173 -8.19 -12.54 1.72
CA TRP A 173 -7.44 -11.31 1.94
C TRP A 173 -7.26 -10.99 3.42
N ASP A 174 -6.08 -10.50 3.79
CA ASP A 174 -5.85 -10.03 5.16
C ASP A 174 -6.54 -8.68 5.39
N PHE A 175 -6.64 -7.83 4.35
CA PHE A 175 -7.24 -6.49 4.44
C PHE A 175 -7.57 -5.94 3.04
N CYS A 176 -8.36 -4.87 3.02
CA CYS A 176 -8.53 -4.03 1.84
C CYS A 176 -8.41 -2.56 2.23
N GLN A 177 -8.05 -1.73 1.26
CA GLN A 177 -8.00 -0.27 1.40
C GLN A 177 -8.99 0.36 0.43
N LEU A 178 -9.99 1.03 1.00
CA LEU A 178 -11.04 1.69 0.25
C LEU A 178 -11.01 3.18 0.52
N GLN A 179 -11.48 3.96 -0.44
CA GLN A 179 -11.88 5.30 -0.14
C GLN A 179 -13.24 5.28 0.55
N TYR A 180 -13.27 5.74 1.78
CA TYR A 180 -14.46 5.79 2.60
C TYR A 180 -14.51 7.12 3.33
N ASN A 181 -15.55 7.90 3.04
CA ASN A 181 -15.77 9.19 3.69
C ASN A 181 -17.27 9.49 3.77
N TYR A 182 -17.65 10.36 4.67
CA TYR A 182 -19.05 10.68 4.95
C TYR A 182 -19.69 11.67 3.96
N LEU A 183 -18.93 12.23 3.04
CA LEU A 183 -19.39 13.17 2.03
C LEU A 183 -19.82 12.47 0.73
N ASP A 184 -19.09 11.43 0.35
CA ASP A 184 -19.33 10.68 -0.87
C ASP A 184 -20.11 9.40 -0.53
N THR A 185 -21.42 9.48 -0.61
CA THR A 185 -22.32 8.39 -0.21
C THR A 185 -22.80 7.51 -1.35
N ASP A 186 -22.56 7.95 -2.60
CA ASP A 186 -22.99 7.22 -3.78
C ASP A 186 -21.80 6.50 -4.45
N ASP A 187 -22.08 5.48 -5.22
CA ASP A 187 -21.08 4.68 -5.92
C ASP A 187 -20.70 5.29 -7.27
N ARG A 188 -19.58 6.00 -7.34
CA ARG A 188 -18.99 6.54 -8.58
C ARG A 188 -17.52 6.21 -8.72
N ALA A 189 -17.14 5.05 -8.33
CA ALA A 189 -15.75 4.68 -8.11
C ALA A 189 -14.80 4.91 -9.29
N GLU A 190 -15.30 4.92 -10.52
CA GLU A 190 -14.45 4.97 -11.71
C GLU A 190 -14.07 6.38 -12.14
N GLU A 191 -14.92 7.37 -11.91
CA GLU A 191 -14.73 8.72 -12.46
C GLU A 191 -13.89 9.64 -11.59
N ILE A 192 -13.97 9.45 -10.30
CA ILE A 192 -13.28 10.28 -9.33
C ILE A 192 -12.47 9.37 -8.44
N ALA A 193 -11.14 9.44 -8.57
CA ALA A 193 -10.24 8.63 -7.77
C ALA A 193 -10.64 8.66 -6.30
N GLY A 194 -11.23 7.59 -5.88
CA GLY A 194 -11.63 7.39 -4.52
C GLY A 194 -12.97 7.93 -4.15
N ASP A 195 -13.79 8.27 -5.04
CA ASP A 195 -15.12 8.49 -4.65
C ASP A 195 -15.80 7.14 -4.35
N ARG A 196 -16.38 7.08 -3.23
CA ARG A 196 -17.37 6.12 -2.84
C ARG A 196 -16.91 4.70 -2.69
N GLY A 197 -15.92 4.60 -1.96
CA GLY A 197 -15.67 3.34 -1.29
C GLY A 197 -16.90 2.87 -0.55
#